data_09d4d8fe9ef7d5f3da37855dbf29df57
#
_entry.id   09d4d8fe9ef7d5f3da37855dbf29df57
#
_cell.length_a   1.000
_cell.length_b   1.000
_cell.length_c   1.000
_cell.angle_alpha   90.00
_cell.angle_beta   90.00
_cell.angle_gamma   90.00
#
_symmetry.space_group_name_H-M   'P 1'
#
loop_
_entity.id
_entity.type
_entity.pdbx_description
1 polymer ?
#
loop_
_entity_poly.entity_id
_entity_poly.type
_entity_poly.pdbx_seq_one_letter_code
_entity_poly.pdbx_strand_id
1 'polypeptide(L)'
;HNERWPPMRGVSVDGAKNGMEMTNQFFEKPILNSPYAYPGRHWELDGTGQPTQQIVETRRRAEFITPIPKAKKQKGAAKQDALLFEDDLSTQKQAYDHTAVINSVRQEVDKWRALKNPADWRVTPETARLLQHWRHHPFSSIRPFFCQVEAAETIIWLTEVAPQVGKI
;
A
#
# COMPACT_ATOMS: atom_id res chain seq x y z
N HIS A 1 -13.53 36.60 -61.42
CA HIS A 1 -12.23 36.45 -60.76
C HIS A 1 -12.39 35.46 -59.64
N ASN A 2 -11.82 34.29 -59.88
CA ASN A 2 -11.89 33.13 -59.03
C ASN A 2 -10.51 32.97 -58.40
N GLU A 3 -10.28 33.47 -57.21
CA GLU A 3 -9.04 33.28 -56.48
C GLU A 3 -9.13 31.99 -55.68
N ARG A 4 -8.40 30.99 -56.13
CA ARG A 4 -8.25 29.66 -55.51
C ARG A 4 -7.11 29.71 -54.52
N TRP A 5 -7.38 29.57 -53.23
CA TRP A 5 -6.37 29.44 -52.17
C TRP A 5 -5.60 28.14 -52.33
N PRO A 6 -4.26 28.14 -52.06
CA PRO A 6 -3.48 26.88 -52.07
C PRO A 6 -3.80 26.02 -50.86
N PRO A 7 -3.70 24.68 -50.98
CA PRO A 7 -3.95 23.77 -49.85
C PRO A 7 -2.86 23.91 -48.78
N MET A 8 -3.29 24.07 -47.53
CA MET A 8 -2.42 24.02 -46.37
C MET A 8 -1.81 22.63 -46.27
N ARG A 9 -0.48 22.55 -46.18
CA ARG A 9 0.24 21.32 -45.89
C ARG A 9 -0.11 20.86 -44.49
N GLY A 10 -0.59 19.61 -44.36
CA GLY A 10 -0.85 18.97 -43.09
C GLY A 10 0.41 18.89 -42.24
N VAL A 11 0.35 19.45 -41.07
CA VAL A 11 1.34 19.21 -40.02
C VAL A 11 1.05 17.83 -39.46
N SER A 12 1.95 16.90 -39.64
CA SER A 12 1.88 15.57 -39.03
C SER A 12 1.97 15.71 -37.52
N VAL A 13 0.88 15.38 -36.82
CA VAL A 13 0.79 15.30 -35.35
C VAL A 13 1.01 13.86 -34.89
N ASP A 14 2.15 13.28 -35.22
CA ASP A 14 2.48 11.91 -34.81
C ASP A 14 3.23 11.81 -33.48
N GLY A 15 3.40 12.92 -32.74
CA GLY A 15 4.17 12.94 -31.49
C GLY A 15 3.37 12.83 -30.17
N ALA A 16 2.03 12.90 -30.22
CA ALA A 16 1.24 13.07 -28.99
C ALA A 16 0.51 11.80 -28.48
N LYS A 17 0.57 10.69 -29.20
CA LYS A 17 -0.20 9.48 -28.80
C LYS A 17 0.49 8.59 -27.78
N ASN A 18 1.81 8.64 -27.65
CA ASN A 18 2.53 7.76 -26.72
C ASN A 18 2.52 8.19 -25.25
N GLY A 19 2.18 9.45 -24.94
CA GLY A 19 2.13 9.92 -23.57
C GLY A 19 0.77 9.68 -22.86
N MET A 20 -0.28 9.42 -23.60
CA MET A 20 -1.66 9.35 -23.07
C MET A 20 -2.13 7.92 -22.81
N GLU A 21 -1.54 6.92 -23.47
CA GLU A 21 -1.84 5.50 -23.24
C GLU A 21 -1.18 4.96 -21.96
N MET A 22 -0.05 5.55 -21.53
CA MET A 22 0.67 5.09 -20.33
C MET A 22 -0.01 5.47 -19.01
N THR A 23 -0.89 6.48 -18.99
CA THR A 23 -1.60 6.90 -17.78
C THR A 23 -2.84 6.06 -17.47
N ASN A 24 -3.29 5.22 -18.38
CA ASN A 24 -4.56 4.51 -18.26
C ASN A 24 -4.47 3.16 -17.53
N GLN A 25 -3.32 2.47 -17.53
CA GLN A 25 -3.25 1.11 -16.98
C GLN A 25 -3.61 1.01 -15.50
N PHE A 26 -3.17 1.96 -14.67
CA PHE A 26 -3.54 2.00 -13.26
C PHE A 26 -5.05 2.24 -13.08
N PHE A 27 -5.62 3.18 -13.81
CA PHE A 27 -7.04 3.51 -13.69
C PHE A 27 -7.95 2.45 -14.28
N GLU A 28 -7.51 1.72 -15.30
CA GLU A 28 -8.23 0.58 -15.87
C GLU A 28 -8.17 -0.65 -14.96
N LYS A 29 -7.04 -0.88 -14.28
CA LYS A 29 -6.83 -2.04 -13.42
C LYS A 29 -6.17 -1.67 -12.08
N PRO A 30 -6.84 -0.86 -11.24
CA PRO A 30 -6.26 -0.40 -9.98
C PRO A 30 -6.05 -1.53 -8.97
N ILE A 31 -6.88 -2.59 -9.04
CA ILE A 31 -6.85 -3.73 -8.13
C ILE A 31 -6.08 -4.87 -8.77
N LEU A 32 -4.90 -5.18 -8.22
CA LEU A 32 -4.01 -6.23 -8.74
C LEU A 32 -4.18 -7.58 -8.04
N ASN A 33 -4.71 -7.58 -6.83
CA ASN A 33 -4.81 -8.77 -5.99
C ASN A 33 -6.27 -9.11 -5.68
N SER A 34 -6.55 -10.40 -5.51
CA SER A 34 -7.83 -10.83 -4.95
C SER A 34 -7.94 -10.38 -3.49
N PRO A 35 -9.10 -9.90 -3.02
CA PRO A 35 -9.28 -9.52 -1.62
C PRO A 35 -9.18 -10.71 -0.65
N TYR A 36 -9.20 -11.93 -1.18
CA TYR A 36 -9.15 -13.19 -0.43
C TYR A 36 -7.78 -13.87 -0.44
N ALA A 37 -6.81 -13.32 -1.15
CA ALA A 37 -5.48 -13.90 -1.28
C ALA A 37 -4.41 -12.96 -0.71
N TYR A 38 -3.24 -13.52 -0.40
CA TYR A 38 -2.07 -12.73 -0.02
C TYR A 38 -1.75 -11.71 -1.10
N PRO A 39 -1.57 -10.42 -0.76
CA PRO A 39 -1.33 -9.36 -1.74
C PRO A 39 0.12 -9.40 -2.23
N GLY A 40 0.39 -10.22 -3.23
CA GLY A 40 1.74 -10.44 -3.79
C GLY A 40 2.20 -9.38 -4.77
N ARG A 41 1.35 -8.41 -5.16
CA ARG A 41 1.69 -7.38 -6.16
C ARG A 41 1.18 -6.02 -5.75
N HIS A 42 1.87 -4.97 -6.21
CA HIS A 42 1.39 -3.61 -6.01
C HIS A 42 1.90 -2.68 -7.12
N TRP A 43 1.18 -1.60 -7.34
CA TRP A 43 1.66 -0.51 -8.17
C TRP A 43 2.76 0.24 -7.44
N GLU A 44 3.88 0.48 -8.11
CA GLU A 44 4.91 1.36 -7.60
C GLU A 44 4.36 2.79 -7.53
N LEU A 45 4.69 3.51 -6.47
CA LEU A 45 4.35 4.92 -6.32
C LEU A 45 5.62 5.78 -6.39
N ASP A 46 5.49 6.95 -6.99
CA ASP A 46 6.53 7.95 -6.97
C ASP A 46 6.64 8.66 -5.59
N GLY A 47 7.62 9.56 -5.44
CA GLY A 47 7.82 10.30 -4.19
C GLY A 47 6.66 11.24 -3.80
N THR A 48 5.68 11.45 -4.68
CA THR A 48 4.45 12.23 -4.43
C THR A 48 3.25 11.35 -4.10
N GLY A 49 3.43 10.01 -4.15
CA GLY A 49 2.37 9.04 -3.89
C GLY A 49 1.51 8.73 -5.11
N GLN A 50 1.89 9.21 -6.32
CA GLN A 50 1.20 8.88 -7.54
C GLN A 50 1.69 7.54 -8.10
N PRO A 51 0.80 6.72 -8.71
CA PRO A 51 1.20 5.45 -9.29
C PRO A 51 2.12 5.67 -10.49
N THR A 52 3.25 4.97 -10.49
CA THR A 52 4.07 4.79 -11.69
C THR A 52 3.40 3.73 -12.59
N GLN A 53 3.93 3.53 -13.78
CA GLN A 53 3.42 2.50 -14.68
C GLN A 53 3.99 1.10 -14.37
N GLN A 54 4.68 0.93 -13.24
CA GLN A 54 5.35 -0.30 -12.89
C GLN A 54 4.58 -1.09 -11.83
N ILE A 55 4.47 -2.41 -12.06
CA ILE A 55 3.94 -3.36 -11.09
C ILE A 55 5.11 -4.06 -10.43
N VAL A 56 5.17 -4.00 -9.12
CA VAL A 56 6.16 -4.70 -8.30
C VAL A 56 5.57 -6.01 -7.82
N GLU A 57 6.25 -7.13 -8.09
CA GLU A 57 5.82 -8.50 -7.76
C GLU A 57 6.12 -8.88 -6.30
N THR A 58 5.92 -7.95 -5.39
CA THR A 58 6.03 -8.16 -3.94
C THR A 58 4.90 -7.47 -3.21
N ARG A 59 4.69 -7.85 -1.95
CA ARG A 59 3.77 -7.15 -1.07
C ARG A 59 4.30 -5.74 -0.78
N ARG A 60 3.41 -4.75 -0.86
CA ARG A 60 3.74 -3.38 -0.50
C ARG A 60 4.09 -3.28 0.99
N ARG A 61 5.21 -2.66 1.28
CA ARG A 61 5.62 -2.35 2.66
C ARG A 61 4.79 -1.19 3.21
N ALA A 62 4.66 -1.11 4.52
CA ALA A 62 4.13 0.09 5.15
C ALA A 62 5.14 1.22 4.97
N GLU A 63 4.68 2.33 4.41
CA GLU A 63 5.47 3.51 4.13
C GLU A 63 4.66 4.74 4.53
N PHE A 64 5.33 5.75 5.03
CA PHE A 64 4.70 7.03 5.31
C PHE A 64 4.66 7.85 4.02
N ILE A 65 3.50 7.89 3.38
CA ILE A 65 3.29 8.71 2.19
C ILE A 65 2.48 9.92 2.60
N THR A 66 3.05 11.11 2.41
CA THR A 66 2.31 12.36 2.58
C THR A 66 1.73 12.75 1.21
N PRO A 67 0.45 12.45 0.94
CA PRO A 67 -0.15 12.71 -0.38
C PRO A 67 -0.42 14.20 -0.65
N ILE A 68 -0.22 15.07 0.32
CA ILE A 68 -0.50 16.50 0.20
C ILE A 68 0.80 17.24 -0.19
N PRO A 69 0.86 17.84 -1.38
CA PRO A 69 1.97 18.70 -1.75
C PRO A 69 2.08 19.83 -0.72
N LYS A 70 3.26 20.02 -0.15
CA LYS A 70 3.51 21.20 0.71
C LYS A 70 3.17 22.45 -0.08
N ALA A 71 2.26 23.27 0.44
CA ALA A 71 1.91 24.54 -0.16
C ALA A 71 3.21 25.34 -0.40
N LYS A 72 3.44 25.78 -1.66
CA LYS A 72 4.58 26.64 -1.96
C LYS A 72 4.44 27.89 -1.10
N LYS A 73 5.41 28.15 -0.23
CA LYS A 73 5.47 29.40 0.54
C LYS A 73 5.40 30.57 -0.44
N GLN A 74 4.28 31.29 -0.47
CA GLN A 74 4.19 32.54 -1.20
C GLN A 74 5.15 33.52 -0.53
N LYS A 75 6.17 33.98 -1.26
CA LYS A 75 7.01 35.08 -0.81
C LYS A 75 6.15 36.34 -0.73
N GLY A 76 5.72 36.72 0.48
CA GLY A 76 5.00 37.97 0.68
C GLY A 76 3.85 37.96 1.70
N ALA A 77 3.48 36.84 2.31
CA ALA A 77 2.47 36.83 3.36
C ALA A 77 3.08 37.14 4.74
N ALA A 78 2.40 38.01 5.49
CA ALA A 78 2.88 38.61 6.73
C ALA A 78 3.26 37.55 7.81
N LYS A 79 4.22 37.97 8.65
CA LYS A 79 4.87 37.20 9.71
C LYS A 79 3.95 36.59 10.79
N GLN A 80 2.64 36.78 10.75
CA GLN A 80 1.71 36.28 11.77
C GLN A 80 1.26 34.84 11.56
N ASP A 81 1.23 34.34 10.32
CA ASP A 81 0.85 32.94 10.04
C ASP A 81 2.00 31.92 10.25
N ALA A 82 3.24 32.40 10.32
CA ALA A 82 4.40 31.52 10.49
C ALA A 82 4.50 30.91 11.92
N LEU A 83 3.94 31.57 12.92
CA LEU A 83 4.00 31.11 14.33
C LEU A 83 3.06 29.96 14.64
N LEU A 84 1.95 29.85 13.90
CA LEU A 84 0.99 28.75 14.11
C LEU A 84 1.41 27.45 13.41
N PHE A 85 2.30 27.51 12.42
CA PHE A 85 2.78 26.34 11.68
C PHE A 85 4.12 25.79 12.19
N GLU A 86 4.89 26.53 12.96
CA GLU A 86 6.15 26.04 13.54
C GLU A 86 5.90 25.07 14.72
N ASP A 87 4.81 25.21 15.43
CA ASP A 87 4.42 24.27 16.51
C ASP A 87 4.03 22.89 15.95
N ASP A 88 3.44 22.85 14.75
CA ASP A 88 3.06 21.58 14.08
C ASP A 88 4.28 20.83 13.55
N LEU A 89 5.36 21.54 13.17
CA LEU A 89 6.62 20.95 12.72
C LEU A 89 7.43 20.33 13.87
N SER A 90 7.31 20.83 15.09
CA SER A 90 7.99 20.26 16.25
C SER A 90 7.30 18.96 16.71
N THR A 91 6.00 18.87 16.54
CA THR A 91 5.21 17.66 16.83
C THR A 91 5.46 16.55 15.81
N GLN A 92 5.68 16.89 14.53
CA GLN A 92 6.01 15.90 13.48
C GLN A 92 7.42 15.30 13.66
N LYS A 93 8.37 16.01 14.24
CA LYS A 93 9.72 15.48 14.51
C LYS A 93 9.76 14.48 15.66
N GLN A 94 8.75 14.45 16.52
CA GLN A 94 8.58 13.47 17.60
C GLN A 94 7.57 12.38 17.27
N ALA A 95 6.94 12.40 16.09
CA ALA A 95 6.06 11.31 15.66
C ALA A 95 6.89 10.03 15.51
N TYR A 96 6.64 9.07 16.41
CA TYR A 96 7.25 7.75 16.35
C TYR A 96 6.88 7.09 15.01
N ASP A 97 7.91 6.71 14.23
CA ASP A 97 7.70 6.03 12.96
C ASP A 97 7.26 4.58 13.20
N HIS A 98 5.96 4.35 13.12
CA HIS A 98 5.37 3.03 13.27
C HIS A 98 5.66 2.08 12.09
N THR A 99 6.11 2.59 10.95
CA THR A 99 6.24 1.79 9.73
C THR A 99 7.28 0.69 9.87
N ALA A 100 8.38 0.96 10.56
CA ALA A 100 9.41 -0.03 10.83
C ALA A 100 8.87 -1.20 11.68
N VAL A 101 8.12 -0.90 12.74
CA VAL A 101 7.51 -1.91 13.61
C VAL A 101 6.46 -2.72 12.86
N ILE A 102 5.58 -2.05 12.10
CA ILE A 102 4.57 -2.72 11.28
C ILE A 102 5.21 -3.69 10.29
N ASN A 103 6.26 -3.27 9.60
CA ASN A 103 6.96 -4.12 8.63
C ASN A 103 7.67 -5.29 9.31
N SER A 104 8.27 -5.08 10.48
CA SER A 104 8.90 -6.15 11.26
C SER A 104 7.88 -7.19 11.72
N VAL A 105 6.77 -6.76 12.32
CA VAL A 105 5.70 -7.66 12.77
C VAL A 105 5.13 -8.45 11.58
N ARG A 106 4.86 -7.80 10.44
CA ARG A 106 4.39 -8.48 9.22
C ARG A 106 5.34 -9.58 8.76
N GLN A 107 6.65 -9.32 8.76
CA GLN A 107 7.65 -10.33 8.37
C GLN A 107 7.61 -11.54 9.29
N GLU A 108 7.49 -11.33 10.59
CA GLU A 108 7.43 -12.43 11.55
C GLU A 108 6.13 -13.22 11.44
N VAL A 109 5.01 -12.55 11.27
CA VAL A 109 3.70 -13.19 11.03
C VAL A 109 3.71 -13.99 9.71
N ASP A 110 4.34 -13.47 8.66
CA ASP A 110 4.46 -14.18 7.38
C ASP A 110 5.32 -15.45 7.52
N LYS A 111 6.43 -15.39 8.26
CA LYS A 111 7.26 -16.57 8.58
C LYS A 111 6.47 -17.60 9.38
N TRP A 112 5.74 -17.14 10.39
CA TRP A 112 4.92 -18.01 11.23
C TRP A 112 3.77 -18.65 10.44
N ARG A 113 3.10 -17.88 9.58
CA ARG A 113 2.04 -18.38 8.68
C ARG A 113 2.55 -19.46 7.73
N ALA A 114 3.81 -19.40 7.31
CA ALA A 114 4.42 -20.37 6.41
C ALA A 114 4.71 -21.73 7.08
N LEU A 115 4.63 -21.85 8.40
CA LEU A 115 4.79 -23.12 9.11
C LEU A 115 3.66 -24.07 8.75
N LYS A 116 4.01 -25.22 8.18
CA LYS A 116 3.03 -26.21 7.69
C LYS A 116 2.44 -27.06 8.80
N ASN A 117 3.26 -27.37 9.83
CA ASN A 117 2.83 -28.24 10.92
C ASN A 117 2.18 -27.42 12.04
N PRO A 118 0.90 -27.70 12.38
CA PRO A 118 0.19 -27.00 13.46
C PRO A 118 0.90 -27.08 14.83
N ALA A 119 1.64 -28.14 15.08
CA ALA A 119 2.41 -28.30 16.32
C ALA A 119 3.50 -27.24 16.50
N ASP A 120 3.99 -26.66 15.40
CA ASP A 120 5.03 -25.65 15.41
C ASP A 120 4.46 -24.23 15.58
N TRP A 121 3.16 -24.05 15.53
CA TRP A 121 2.51 -22.73 15.62
C TRP A 121 2.60 -22.13 17.02
N ARG A 122 2.82 -22.93 18.06
CA ARG A 122 2.94 -22.47 19.46
C ARG A 122 1.74 -21.68 19.96
N VAL A 123 0.56 -22.12 19.59
CA VAL A 123 -0.72 -21.55 20.00
C VAL A 123 -1.52 -22.56 20.80
N THR A 124 -2.58 -22.12 21.46
CA THR A 124 -3.50 -23.01 22.16
C THR A 124 -4.20 -23.97 21.18
N PRO A 125 -4.66 -25.14 21.64
CA PRO A 125 -5.39 -26.10 20.79
C PRO A 125 -6.65 -25.47 20.14
N GLU A 126 -7.32 -24.58 20.86
CA GLU A 126 -8.50 -23.85 20.37
C GLU A 126 -8.12 -22.93 19.23
N THR A 127 -7.07 -22.13 19.41
CA THR A 127 -6.54 -21.24 18.40
C THR A 127 -6.06 -22.02 17.17
N ALA A 128 -5.38 -23.15 17.37
CA ALA A 128 -4.94 -24.00 16.27
C ALA A 128 -6.12 -24.51 15.43
N ARG A 129 -7.22 -24.97 16.06
CA ARG A 129 -8.44 -25.39 15.34
C ARG A 129 -9.07 -24.25 14.56
N LEU A 130 -9.12 -23.05 15.14
CA LEU A 130 -9.66 -21.86 14.49
C LEU A 130 -8.85 -21.47 13.26
N LEU A 131 -7.51 -21.44 13.37
CA LEU A 131 -6.61 -21.16 12.26
C LEU A 131 -6.72 -22.20 11.15
N GLN A 132 -6.80 -23.49 11.50
CA GLN A 132 -7.03 -24.56 10.51
C GLN A 132 -8.35 -24.35 9.78
N HIS A 133 -9.42 -23.98 10.47
CA HIS A 133 -10.71 -23.69 9.86
C HIS A 133 -10.60 -22.53 8.87
N TRP A 134 -10.05 -21.41 9.27
CA TRP A 134 -9.93 -20.24 8.37
C TRP A 134 -9.06 -20.48 7.16
N ARG A 135 -8.02 -21.31 7.30
CA ARG A 135 -7.06 -21.57 6.22
C ARG A 135 -7.53 -22.64 5.24
N HIS A 136 -8.32 -23.61 5.68
CA HIS A 136 -8.60 -24.81 4.90
C HIS A 136 -10.07 -25.09 4.66
N HIS A 137 -10.98 -24.40 5.35
CA HIS A 137 -12.42 -24.62 5.14
C HIS A 137 -12.85 -24.16 3.73
N PRO A 138 -13.54 -25.02 2.97
CA PRO A 138 -14.08 -24.64 1.66
C PRO A 138 -15.34 -23.79 1.84
N PHE A 139 -15.16 -22.48 1.98
CA PHE A 139 -16.28 -21.55 2.10
C PHE A 139 -17.07 -21.50 0.80
N SER A 140 -18.37 -21.80 0.86
CA SER A 140 -19.26 -21.82 -0.31
C SER A 140 -19.87 -20.46 -0.65
N SER A 141 -19.98 -19.56 0.30
CA SER A 141 -20.62 -18.24 0.11
C SER A 141 -19.81 -17.11 0.74
N ILE A 142 -19.94 -16.90 2.04
CA ILE A 142 -19.26 -15.84 2.78
C ILE A 142 -17.96 -16.38 3.35
N ARG A 143 -16.86 -15.76 2.99
CA ARG A 143 -15.54 -16.06 3.58
C ARG A 143 -14.85 -14.78 4.02
N PRO A 144 -13.98 -14.82 5.04
CA PRO A 144 -13.24 -13.65 5.47
C PRO A 144 -12.27 -13.16 4.39
N PHE A 145 -12.13 -11.86 4.29
CA PHE A 145 -11.08 -11.25 3.47
C PHE A 145 -9.69 -11.56 4.06
N PHE A 146 -8.68 -11.55 3.21
CA PHE A 146 -7.30 -11.76 3.67
C PHE A 146 -6.90 -10.79 4.79
N CYS A 147 -7.25 -9.51 4.70
CA CYS A 147 -6.94 -8.51 5.72
C CYS A 147 -7.59 -8.82 7.08
N GLN A 148 -8.78 -9.42 7.11
CA GLN A 148 -9.46 -9.83 8.35
C GLN A 148 -8.74 -11.01 9.00
N VAL A 149 -8.39 -12.02 8.19
CA VAL A 149 -7.61 -13.17 8.66
C VAL A 149 -6.25 -12.72 9.17
N GLU A 150 -5.55 -11.86 8.42
CA GLU A 150 -4.25 -11.35 8.81
C GLU A 150 -4.31 -10.52 10.10
N ALA A 151 -5.34 -9.71 10.30
CA ALA A 151 -5.51 -8.95 11.54
C ALA A 151 -5.64 -9.90 12.74
N ALA A 152 -6.47 -10.94 12.63
CA ALA A 152 -6.62 -11.96 13.66
C ALA A 152 -5.31 -12.73 13.88
N GLU A 153 -4.64 -13.18 12.81
CA GLU A 153 -3.34 -13.85 12.89
C GLU A 153 -2.27 -12.98 13.54
N THR A 154 -2.26 -11.68 13.26
CA THR A 154 -1.31 -10.75 13.89
C THR A 154 -1.55 -10.64 15.39
N ILE A 155 -2.81 -10.54 15.83
CA ILE A 155 -3.14 -10.50 17.26
C ILE A 155 -2.75 -11.81 17.94
N ILE A 156 -3.08 -12.96 17.34
CA ILE A 156 -2.70 -14.28 17.86
C ILE A 156 -1.18 -14.37 17.99
N TRP A 157 -0.45 -13.97 16.95
CA TRP A 157 1.01 -14.02 16.99
C TRP A 157 1.57 -13.14 18.11
N LEU A 158 1.08 -11.91 18.25
CA LEU A 158 1.53 -10.98 19.29
C LEU A 158 1.24 -11.47 20.70
N THR A 159 0.12 -12.14 20.91
CA THR A 159 -0.35 -12.53 22.25
C THR A 159 0.09 -13.94 22.67
N GLU A 160 0.11 -14.90 21.75
CA GLU A 160 0.42 -16.28 22.06
C GLU A 160 1.84 -16.69 21.67
N VAL A 161 2.35 -16.21 20.54
CA VAL A 161 3.61 -16.71 19.94
C VAL A 161 4.82 -15.85 20.33
N ALA A 162 4.74 -14.53 20.12
CA ALA A 162 5.87 -13.62 20.31
C ALA A 162 6.45 -13.66 21.73
N PRO A 163 5.64 -13.73 22.83
CA PRO A 163 6.19 -13.88 24.17
C PRO A 163 7.00 -15.16 24.38
N GLN A 164 6.59 -16.28 23.73
CA GLN A 164 7.30 -17.56 23.84
C GLN A 164 8.62 -17.59 23.09
N VAL A 165 8.79 -16.76 22.07
CA VAL A 165 10.03 -16.69 21.27
C VAL A 165 10.92 -15.51 21.65
N GLY A 166 10.56 -14.77 22.71
CA GLY A 166 11.35 -13.64 23.22
C GLY A 166 11.49 -12.48 22.24
N LYS A 167 10.45 -12.22 21.43
CA LYS A 167 10.45 -11.16 20.39
C LYS A 167 9.67 -9.92 20.78
N ILE A 168 9.13 -9.86 21.99
CA ILE A 168 8.51 -8.68 22.62
C ILE A 168 9.02 -8.56 24.03
#